data_95a8d92c474a1e5fd914594443f42d62
#
_entry.id   95a8d92c474a1e5fd914594443f42d62
#
_cell.length_a   1.000
_cell.length_b   1.000
_cell.length_c   1.000
_cell.angle_alpha   90.00
_cell.angle_beta   90.00
_cell.angle_gamma   90.00
#
_symmetry.space_group_name_H-M   'P 1'
#
loop_
_entity.id
_entity.type
_entity.pdbx_description
1 polymer ?
#
loop_
_entity_poly.entity_id
_entity_poly.type
_entity_poly.pdbx_seq_one_letter_code
_entity_poly.pdbx_strand_id
1 'polypeptide(L)'
;MIVYNLVAILGVSLACAKAGAAANKLPLYAHFAKLAGNDQTRYTMPVPCFNVINGGSHAGNKLAFQEYFVIPTGATTFAEAMQIGCEVYHTLGKIIKAKFGGD
;
A
#
# COMPACT_ATOMS: atom_id res chain seq x y z
N MET A 1 -8.49 -11.33 -30.38
CA MET A 1 -8.52 -11.28 -28.90
C MET A 1 -7.88 -9.98 -28.49
N ILE A 2 -8.65 -9.04 -27.96
CA ILE A 2 -8.11 -7.74 -27.53
C ILE A 2 -7.49 -7.97 -26.15
N VAL A 3 -6.17 -7.94 -26.07
CA VAL A 3 -5.46 -7.98 -24.79
C VAL A 3 -5.48 -6.58 -24.20
N TYR A 4 -6.36 -6.32 -23.24
CA TYR A 4 -6.37 -5.07 -22.51
C TYR A 4 -5.18 -5.03 -21.56
N ASN A 5 -4.35 -4.01 -21.69
CA ASN A 5 -3.29 -3.77 -20.72
C ASN A 5 -3.94 -3.25 -19.42
N LEU A 6 -4.06 -4.11 -18.41
CA LEU A 6 -4.69 -3.78 -17.12
C LEU A 6 -4.07 -2.55 -16.45
N VAL A 7 -2.76 -2.37 -16.58
CA VAL A 7 -2.05 -1.20 -16.03
C VAL A 7 -2.49 0.09 -16.72
N ALA A 8 -2.69 0.07 -18.04
CA ALA A 8 -3.17 1.23 -18.79
C ALA A 8 -4.61 1.59 -18.39
N ILE A 9 -5.48 0.59 -18.26
CA ILE A 9 -6.87 0.79 -17.83
C ILE A 9 -6.91 1.39 -16.43
N LEU A 10 -6.13 0.84 -15.50
CA LEU A 10 -6.03 1.35 -14.13
C LEU A 10 -5.49 2.79 -14.11
N GLY A 11 -4.46 3.07 -14.89
CA GLY A 11 -3.87 4.41 -14.99
C GLY A 11 -4.87 5.46 -15.46
N VAL A 12 -5.62 5.16 -16.53
CA VAL A 12 -6.69 6.05 -17.03
C VAL A 12 -7.79 6.22 -16.00
N SER A 13 -8.24 5.14 -15.37
CA SER A 13 -9.27 5.18 -14.33
C SER A 13 -8.88 6.08 -13.16
N LEU A 14 -7.64 5.95 -12.65
CA LEU A 14 -7.13 6.81 -11.58
C LEU A 14 -6.97 8.27 -12.02
N ALA A 15 -6.54 8.51 -13.26
CA ALA A 15 -6.44 9.87 -13.80
C ALA A 15 -7.82 10.55 -13.89
N CYS A 16 -8.83 9.83 -14.37
CA CYS A 16 -10.21 10.32 -14.39
C CYS A 16 -10.75 10.62 -12.99
N ALA A 17 -10.49 9.74 -12.02
CA ALA A 17 -10.90 9.96 -10.64
C ALA A 17 -10.24 11.21 -10.02
N LYS A 18 -8.95 11.40 -10.26
CA LYS A 18 -8.22 12.61 -9.81
C LYS A 18 -8.76 13.88 -10.46
N ALA A 19 -9.01 13.85 -11.77
CA ALA A 19 -9.58 14.98 -12.49
C ALA A 19 -11.00 15.32 -11.99
N GLY A 20 -11.83 14.29 -11.77
CA GLY A 20 -13.16 14.45 -11.19
C GLY A 20 -13.15 15.03 -9.77
N ALA A 21 -12.23 14.59 -8.93
CA ALA A 21 -12.04 15.14 -7.59
C ALA A 21 -11.65 16.64 -7.65
N ALA A 22 -10.68 16.98 -8.50
CA ALA A 22 -10.23 18.38 -8.69
C ALA A 22 -11.36 19.28 -9.23
N ALA A 23 -12.11 18.81 -10.22
CA ALA A 23 -13.25 19.55 -10.76
C ALA A 23 -14.35 19.83 -9.71
N ASN A 24 -14.54 18.90 -8.77
CA ASN A 24 -15.47 19.06 -7.65
C ASN A 24 -14.86 19.77 -6.44
N LYS A 25 -13.59 20.19 -6.51
CA LYS A 25 -12.84 20.80 -5.38
C LYS A 25 -12.83 19.93 -4.13
N LEU A 26 -12.77 18.60 -4.31
CA LEU A 26 -12.73 17.62 -3.23
C LEU A 26 -11.34 16.94 -3.17
N PRO A 27 -10.86 16.57 -1.98
CA PRO A 27 -9.75 15.64 -1.90
C PRO A 27 -10.17 14.27 -2.44
N LEU A 28 -9.22 13.49 -2.97
CA LEU A 28 -9.50 12.26 -3.69
C LEU A 28 -10.29 11.24 -2.85
N TYR A 29 -9.95 11.10 -1.57
CA TYR A 29 -10.67 10.20 -0.66
C TYR A 29 -12.14 10.58 -0.48
N ALA A 30 -12.45 11.88 -0.40
CA ALA A 30 -13.82 12.36 -0.29
C ALA A 30 -14.59 12.18 -1.60
N HIS A 31 -13.91 12.34 -2.74
CA HIS A 31 -14.50 12.03 -4.04
C HIS A 31 -14.88 10.55 -4.17
N PHE A 32 -14.02 9.64 -3.74
CA PHE A 32 -14.33 8.21 -3.72
C PHE A 32 -15.47 7.88 -2.74
N ALA A 33 -15.47 8.47 -1.54
CA ALA A 33 -16.57 8.28 -0.59
C ALA A 33 -17.92 8.70 -1.18
N LYS A 34 -17.94 9.84 -1.89
CA LYS A 34 -19.13 10.33 -2.60
C LYS A 34 -19.58 9.37 -3.70
N LEU A 35 -18.67 8.86 -4.51
CA LEU A 35 -18.98 7.90 -5.58
C LEU A 35 -19.50 6.57 -5.01
N ALA A 36 -18.98 6.14 -3.86
CA ALA A 36 -19.42 4.93 -3.16
C ALA A 36 -20.74 5.10 -2.39
N GLY A 37 -21.29 6.30 -2.31
CA GLY A 37 -22.50 6.58 -1.51
C GLY A 37 -22.26 6.54 -0.01
N ASN A 38 -21.01 6.63 0.45
CA ASN A 38 -20.66 6.61 1.86
C ASN A 38 -20.89 7.99 2.52
N ASP A 39 -21.02 7.97 3.86
CA ASP A 39 -21.01 9.19 4.66
C ASP A 39 -19.69 9.95 4.45
N GLN A 40 -19.80 11.22 4.05
CA GLN A 40 -18.66 12.08 3.76
C GLN A 40 -18.19 12.90 4.96
N THR A 41 -18.80 12.71 6.12
CA THR A 41 -18.46 13.42 7.36
C THR A 41 -17.49 12.64 8.23
N ARG A 42 -17.36 11.32 7.98
CA ARG A 42 -16.53 10.41 8.79
C ARG A 42 -15.65 9.56 7.89
N TYR A 43 -14.34 9.60 8.16
CA TYR A 43 -13.34 8.81 7.47
C TYR A 43 -12.53 8.01 8.48
N THR A 44 -12.25 6.75 8.16
CA THR A 44 -11.38 5.91 8.96
C THR A 44 -10.00 5.86 8.32
N MET A 45 -8.97 6.26 9.09
CA MET A 45 -7.59 6.11 8.64
C MET A 45 -7.24 4.63 8.59
N PRO A 46 -6.72 4.11 7.48
CA PRO A 46 -6.32 2.71 7.39
C PRO A 46 -5.09 2.42 8.24
N VAL A 47 -4.98 1.18 8.73
CA VAL A 47 -3.73 0.67 9.28
C VAL A 47 -2.79 0.36 8.11
N PRO A 48 -1.56 0.90 8.07
CA PRO A 48 -0.64 0.64 6.97
C PRO A 48 -0.13 -0.81 7.01
N CYS A 49 -0.04 -1.44 5.84
CA CYS A 49 0.50 -2.78 5.66
C CYS A 49 1.87 -2.67 4.99
N PHE A 50 2.94 -3.02 5.70
CA PHE A 50 4.30 -2.93 5.19
C PHE A 50 4.74 -4.28 4.65
N ASN A 51 4.96 -4.39 3.34
CA ASN A 51 5.60 -5.55 2.76
C ASN A 51 7.10 -5.49 3.05
N VAL A 52 7.60 -6.43 3.84
CA VAL A 52 8.99 -6.44 4.32
C VAL A 52 9.85 -7.50 3.67
N ILE A 53 9.25 -8.58 3.16
CA ILE A 53 9.95 -9.65 2.42
C ILE A 53 9.08 -10.09 1.26
N ASN A 54 9.68 -10.24 0.09
CA ASN A 54 9.04 -10.85 -1.08
C ASN A 54 9.58 -12.25 -1.33
N GLY A 55 8.68 -13.16 -1.67
CA GLY A 55 9.00 -14.52 -2.07
C GLY A 55 8.39 -14.91 -3.41
N GLY A 56 8.61 -16.16 -3.79
CA GLY A 56 8.07 -16.73 -5.00
C GLY A 56 8.86 -16.40 -6.27
N SER A 57 8.25 -16.68 -7.42
CA SER A 57 8.90 -16.59 -8.73
C SER A 57 9.40 -15.19 -9.08
N HIS A 58 8.64 -14.14 -8.75
CA HIS A 58 9.03 -12.77 -9.04
C HIS A 58 10.24 -12.28 -8.22
N ALA A 59 10.37 -12.77 -6.99
CA ALA A 59 11.52 -12.44 -6.15
C ALA A 59 12.75 -13.30 -6.46
N GLY A 60 12.60 -14.33 -7.28
CA GLY A 60 13.69 -15.22 -7.67
C GLY A 60 14.19 -16.12 -6.54
N ASN A 61 13.39 -16.37 -5.52
CA ASN A 61 13.73 -17.21 -4.37
C ASN A 61 12.74 -18.37 -4.16
N LYS A 62 13.05 -19.23 -3.18
CA LYS A 62 12.26 -20.43 -2.86
C LYS A 62 11.24 -20.25 -1.73
N LEU A 63 10.99 -19.02 -1.29
CA LEU A 63 9.97 -18.74 -0.27
C LEU A 63 8.59 -19.09 -0.84
N ALA A 64 7.77 -19.76 -0.03
CA ALA A 64 6.47 -20.24 -0.48
C ALA A 64 5.44 -19.13 -0.64
N PHE A 65 5.49 -18.10 0.19
CA PHE A 65 4.58 -16.96 0.14
C PHE A 65 5.20 -15.81 -0.63
N GLN A 66 4.37 -15.11 -1.41
CA GLN A 66 4.79 -14.00 -2.25
C GLN A 66 5.14 -12.75 -1.44
N GLU A 67 4.41 -12.48 -0.37
CA GLU A 67 4.56 -11.28 0.44
C GLU A 67 4.41 -11.59 1.93
N TYR A 68 5.20 -10.88 2.73
CA TYR A 68 5.17 -10.95 4.20
C TYR A 68 4.99 -9.53 4.74
N PHE A 69 3.91 -9.33 5.49
CA PHE A 69 3.53 -8.02 5.97
C PHE A 69 3.80 -7.82 7.46
N VAL A 70 4.17 -6.59 7.81
CA VAL A 70 4.06 -6.04 9.17
C VAL A 70 2.89 -5.07 9.18
N ILE A 71 1.97 -5.26 10.12
CA ILE A 71 0.75 -4.47 10.25
C ILE A 71 0.66 -3.97 11.70
N PRO A 72 1.02 -2.71 11.99
CA PRO A 72 1.08 -2.18 13.36
C PRO A 72 -0.32 -1.83 13.89
N THR A 73 -1.11 -2.85 14.21
CA THR A 73 -2.49 -2.71 14.67
C THR A 73 -2.63 -2.08 16.05
N GLY A 74 -1.56 -2.08 16.87
CA GLY A 74 -1.55 -1.46 18.20
C GLY A 74 -1.17 0.03 18.21
N ALA A 75 -0.81 0.61 17.07
CA ALA A 75 -0.50 2.03 16.97
C ALA A 75 -1.77 2.89 17.16
N THR A 76 -1.63 3.99 17.88
CA THR A 76 -2.74 4.91 18.17
C THR A 76 -2.91 5.98 17.08
N THR A 77 -1.85 6.25 16.31
CA THR A 77 -1.85 7.21 15.21
C THR A 77 -1.21 6.60 13.96
N PHE A 78 -1.54 7.16 12.79
CA PHE A 78 -0.90 6.74 11.54
C PHE A 78 0.61 7.05 11.52
N ALA A 79 1.02 8.16 12.12
CA ALA A 79 2.44 8.52 12.24
C ALA A 79 3.23 7.49 13.06
N GLU A 80 2.66 7.05 14.20
CA GLU A 80 3.24 5.98 15.02
C GLU A 80 3.30 4.65 14.26
N ALA A 81 2.24 4.29 13.53
CA ALA A 81 2.23 3.10 12.70
C ALA A 81 3.32 3.13 11.62
N MET A 82 3.53 4.28 10.96
CA MET A 82 4.61 4.49 9.99
C MET A 82 5.98 4.36 10.63
N GLN A 83 6.19 4.93 11.81
CA GLN A 83 7.44 4.81 12.55
C GLN A 83 7.75 3.35 12.87
N ILE A 84 6.80 2.61 13.46
CA ILE A 84 6.94 1.19 13.78
C ILE A 84 7.32 0.39 12.52
N GLY A 85 6.59 0.58 11.42
CA GLY A 85 6.87 -0.11 10.17
C GLY A 85 8.27 0.15 9.62
N CYS A 86 8.72 1.39 9.64
CA CYS A 86 10.06 1.79 9.19
C CYS A 86 11.15 1.19 10.09
N GLU A 87 10.98 1.25 11.41
CA GLU A 87 11.95 0.71 12.38
C GLU A 87 12.08 -0.81 12.23
N VAL A 88 10.97 -1.52 12.11
CA VAL A 88 10.97 -2.98 11.88
C VAL A 88 11.64 -3.31 10.55
N TYR A 89 11.29 -2.61 9.46
CA TYR A 89 11.86 -2.84 8.13
C TYR A 89 13.39 -2.70 8.14
N HIS A 90 13.90 -1.58 8.66
CA HIS A 90 15.32 -1.32 8.70
C HIS A 90 16.08 -2.26 9.65
N THR A 91 15.47 -2.62 10.79
CA THR A 91 16.07 -3.56 11.73
C THR A 91 16.13 -4.96 11.14
N LEU A 92 15.03 -5.42 10.51
CA LEU A 92 15.00 -6.71 9.82
C LEU A 92 16.06 -6.78 8.71
N GLY A 93 16.20 -5.73 7.90
CA GLY A 93 17.22 -5.67 6.85
C GLY A 93 18.64 -5.81 7.42
N LYS A 94 18.96 -5.15 8.55
CA LYS A 94 20.26 -5.29 9.22
C LYS A 94 20.50 -6.71 9.72
N ILE A 95 19.49 -7.35 10.32
CA ILE A 95 19.58 -8.73 10.83
C ILE A 95 19.81 -9.72 9.67
N ILE A 96 19.04 -9.58 8.59
CA ILE A 96 19.18 -10.43 7.41
C ILE A 96 20.57 -10.29 6.81
N LYS A 97 21.04 -9.06 6.62
CA LYS A 97 22.38 -8.78 6.09
C LYS A 97 23.49 -9.38 6.96
N ALA A 98 23.38 -9.26 8.26
CA ALA A 98 24.37 -9.80 9.20
C ALA A 98 24.40 -11.34 9.20
N LYS A 99 23.23 -11.99 9.02
CA LYS A 99 23.08 -13.44 9.12
C LYS A 99 23.28 -14.18 7.81
N PHE A 100 22.87 -13.60 6.70
CA PHE A 100 22.80 -14.27 5.39
C PHE A 100 23.64 -13.60 4.30
N GLY A 101 24.24 -12.43 4.59
CA GLY A 101 24.93 -11.61 3.61
C GLY A 101 24.00 -10.60 2.97
N GLY A 102 24.56 -9.65 2.22
CA GLY A 102 23.76 -8.63 1.55
C GLY A 102 23.71 -8.88 0.07
N ASP A 103 22.61 -9.43 -0.40
CA ASP A 103 22.01 -9.15 -1.71
C ASP A 103 20.60 -9.67 -1.70
#